data_62a6429fbe102c4fea6103d2d382b747
#
_entry.id   62a6429fbe102c4fea6103d2d382b747
#
_cell.length_a   1.000
_cell.length_b   1.000
_cell.length_c   1.000
_cell.angle_alpha   90.00
_cell.angle_beta   90.00
_cell.angle_gamma   90.00
#
_symmetry.space_group_name_H-M   'P 1'
#
loop_
_entity.id
_entity.type
_entity.pdbx_description
1 polymer ?
#
loop_
_entity_poly.entity_id
_entity_poly.type
_entity_poly.pdbx_seq_one_letter_code
_entity_poly.pdbx_strand_id
1 'polypeptide(L)'
;MFLAISWLPARSQLVLVRHVTSTSGGTGIVGGIHFDYTIGEAAISPLSAGPILLTQGFQQPEILPPLIPGGMPVLDFSLFPNPALTTFKIQFSLLTNANVSFLLMNTAGQVIYQDVRDYAPGKVVIPTSVDKLAAGIYTVILKVNQFTFTEKLIVQ
;
A
#
# COMPACT_ATOMS: atom_id res chain seq x y z
N MET A 1 -50.47 -5.32 -2.25
CA MET A 1 -49.17 -4.69 -2.02
C MET A 1 -48.16 -5.35 -2.97
N PHE A 2 -47.93 -4.74 -4.14
CA PHE A 2 -47.03 -5.30 -5.16
C PHE A 2 -45.61 -4.81 -4.88
N LEU A 3 -44.67 -5.74 -4.64
CA LEU A 3 -43.28 -5.46 -4.48
C LEU A 3 -42.64 -5.32 -5.88
N ALA A 4 -42.32 -4.11 -6.29
CA ALA A 4 -41.58 -3.87 -7.53
C ALA A 4 -40.10 -4.16 -7.30
N ILE A 5 -39.62 -5.30 -7.79
CA ILE A 5 -38.18 -5.62 -7.82
C ILE A 5 -37.59 -4.87 -9.00
N SER A 6 -36.85 -3.78 -8.73
CA SER A 6 -36.08 -3.07 -9.75
C SER A 6 -34.81 -3.84 -10.06
N TRP A 7 -34.66 -4.31 -11.27
CA TRP A 7 -33.44 -4.89 -11.80
C TRP A 7 -32.48 -3.75 -12.17
N LEU A 8 -31.47 -3.53 -11.34
CA LEU A 8 -30.37 -2.66 -11.68
C LEU A 8 -29.35 -3.48 -12.49
N PRO A 9 -29.00 -3.08 -13.71
CA PRO A 9 -27.96 -3.75 -14.47
C PRO A 9 -26.60 -3.53 -13.77
N ALA A 10 -26.00 -4.58 -13.24
CA ALA A 10 -24.64 -4.56 -12.75
C ALA A 10 -23.70 -4.42 -13.97
N ARG A 11 -23.03 -3.28 -14.10
CA ARG A 11 -21.97 -3.08 -15.09
C ARG A 11 -20.65 -3.46 -14.46
N SER A 12 -20.11 -4.58 -14.90
CA SER A 12 -18.72 -4.94 -14.63
C SER A 12 -17.83 -4.05 -15.51
N GLN A 13 -16.98 -3.24 -14.91
CA GLN A 13 -15.94 -2.52 -15.63
C GLN A 13 -14.72 -3.43 -15.74
N LEU A 14 -14.38 -3.81 -16.97
CA LEU A 14 -13.12 -4.51 -17.26
C LEU A 14 -12.02 -3.45 -17.30
N VAL A 15 -11.13 -3.47 -16.32
CA VAL A 15 -9.94 -2.61 -16.30
C VAL A 15 -8.78 -3.39 -16.89
N LEU A 16 -8.28 -2.95 -18.03
CA LEU A 16 -7.06 -3.49 -18.62
C LEU A 16 -5.86 -2.93 -17.86
N VAL A 17 -5.27 -3.76 -16.98
CA VAL A 17 -4.15 -3.35 -16.13
C VAL A 17 -2.82 -3.38 -16.89
N ARG A 18 -2.66 -4.36 -17.79
CA ARG A 18 -1.45 -4.52 -18.61
C ARG A 18 -1.80 -5.00 -20.00
N HIS A 19 -1.09 -4.50 -20.98
CA HIS A 19 -1.20 -4.91 -22.36
C HIS A 19 0.17 -4.91 -23.02
N VAL A 20 0.46 -5.95 -23.78
CA VAL A 20 1.66 -6.05 -24.61
C VAL A 20 1.29 -6.47 -26.02
N THR A 21 1.94 -5.86 -27.00
CA THR A 21 1.86 -6.30 -28.39
C THR A 21 3.16 -7.02 -28.72
N SER A 22 3.08 -8.31 -28.96
CA SER A 22 4.24 -9.16 -29.27
C SER A 22 3.97 -10.04 -30.47
N THR A 23 5.02 -10.57 -31.09
CA THR A 23 4.89 -11.51 -32.22
C THR A 23 4.52 -12.92 -31.74
N SER A 24 4.90 -13.27 -30.53
CA SER A 24 4.58 -14.55 -29.91
C SER A 24 4.65 -14.43 -28.39
N GLY A 25 3.95 -15.29 -27.71
CA GLY A 25 3.98 -15.40 -26.26
C GLY A 25 3.22 -16.64 -25.77
N GLY A 26 3.42 -17.00 -24.55
CA GLY A 26 2.73 -18.11 -23.96
C GLY A 26 2.93 -18.22 -22.46
N THR A 27 2.14 -19.09 -21.87
CA THR A 27 2.24 -19.45 -20.46
C THR A 27 2.34 -20.97 -20.33
N GLY A 28 3.06 -21.45 -19.33
CA GLY A 28 3.22 -22.86 -19.09
C GLY A 28 3.59 -23.18 -17.66
N ILE A 29 3.44 -24.45 -17.28
CA ILE A 29 3.82 -24.94 -15.96
C ILE A 29 4.77 -26.11 -16.16
N VAL A 30 5.96 -26.04 -15.59
CA VAL A 30 6.95 -27.12 -15.57
C VAL A 30 7.44 -27.32 -14.15
N GLY A 31 7.26 -28.52 -13.59
CA GLY A 31 7.70 -28.85 -12.24
C GLY A 31 7.07 -27.97 -11.14
N GLY A 32 5.83 -27.49 -11.35
CA GLY A 32 5.14 -26.60 -10.41
C GLY A 32 5.55 -25.11 -10.50
N ILE A 33 6.43 -24.76 -11.44
CA ILE A 33 6.85 -23.39 -11.69
C ILE A 33 6.05 -22.84 -12.88
N HIS A 34 5.46 -21.67 -12.70
CA HIS A 34 4.76 -20.93 -13.74
C HIS A 34 5.77 -20.14 -14.59
N PHE A 35 5.68 -20.27 -15.90
CA PHE A 35 6.47 -19.50 -16.86
C PHE A 35 5.55 -18.71 -17.77
N ASP A 36 5.78 -17.41 -17.85
CA ASP A 36 5.16 -16.52 -18.81
C ASP A 36 6.27 -15.92 -19.68
N TYR A 37 6.08 -15.92 -20.99
CA TYR A 37 7.07 -15.36 -21.89
C TYR A 37 6.41 -14.58 -23.05
N THR A 38 7.11 -13.56 -23.53
CA THR A 38 6.77 -12.80 -24.72
C THR A 38 8.00 -12.69 -25.62
N ILE A 39 7.80 -12.79 -26.94
CA ILE A 39 8.87 -12.72 -27.93
C ILE A 39 8.53 -11.63 -28.95
N GLY A 40 9.47 -10.71 -29.18
CA GLY A 40 9.34 -9.66 -30.19
C GLY A 40 8.33 -8.58 -29.79
N GLU A 41 8.77 -7.62 -29.05
CA GLU A 41 8.01 -6.44 -28.67
C GLU A 41 8.17 -5.32 -29.70
N ALA A 42 7.10 -4.55 -29.92
CA ALA A 42 7.11 -3.46 -30.90
C ALA A 42 7.93 -2.24 -30.45
N ALA A 43 8.19 -2.10 -29.15
CA ALA A 43 9.00 -1.02 -28.56
C ALA A 43 10.17 -1.59 -27.77
N ILE A 44 11.40 -1.20 -28.14
CA ILE A 44 12.64 -1.70 -27.56
C ILE A 44 13.21 -0.73 -26.51
N SER A 45 12.82 0.54 -26.58
CA SER A 45 13.28 1.59 -25.66
C SER A 45 12.10 2.22 -24.96
N PRO A 46 12.23 2.58 -23.67
CA PRO A 46 11.20 3.32 -22.98
C PRO A 46 11.01 4.70 -23.66
N LEU A 47 9.77 5.03 -23.95
CA LEU A 47 9.35 6.30 -24.54
C LEU A 47 8.48 7.04 -23.53
N SER A 48 8.74 8.33 -23.33
CA SER A 48 7.93 9.19 -22.48
C SER A 48 7.42 10.40 -23.27
N ALA A 49 6.12 10.68 -23.14
CA ALA A 49 5.50 11.86 -23.71
C ALA A 49 4.44 12.40 -22.72
N GLY A 50 4.80 13.46 -22.00
CA GLY A 50 3.94 14.00 -20.94
C GLY A 50 3.67 12.96 -19.83
N PRO A 51 2.39 12.68 -19.50
CA PRO A 51 2.03 11.71 -18.48
C PRO A 51 2.08 10.24 -18.96
N ILE A 52 2.42 9.99 -20.21
CA ILE A 52 2.46 8.64 -20.79
C ILE A 52 3.89 8.14 -20.77
N LEU A 53 4.09 6.98 -20.11
CA LEU A 53 5.34 6.24 -20.11
C LEU A 53 5.11 4.87 -20.75
N LEU A 54 5.82 4.59 -21.84
CA LEU A 54 5.88 3.28 -22.46
C LEU A 54 7.18 2.61 -22.03
N THR A 55 7.08 1.53 -21.31
CA THR A 55 8.24 0.77 -20.80
C THR A 55 8.51 -0.45 -21.65
N GLN A 56 9.76 -0.87 -21.65
CA GLN A 56 10.21 -2.09 -22.33
C GLN A 56 9.89 -3.32 -21.48
N GLY A 57 9.38 -4.37 -22.12
CA GLY A 57 9.10 -5.67 -21.52
C GLY A 57 7.78 -5.72 -20.75
N PHE A 58 7.07 -6.83 -20.88
CA PHE A 58 5.79 -7.05 -20.20
C PHE A 58 5.98 -7.43 -18.72
N GLN A 59 7.00 -8.22 -18.42
CA GLN A 59 7.31 -8.72 -17.09
C GLN A 59 8.24 -7.76 -16.32
N GLN A 60 7.78 -6.55 -16.11
CA GLN A 60 8.50 -5.59 -15.29
C GLN A 60 8.03 -5.67 -13.83
N PRO A 61 8.94 -5.49 -12.86
CA PRO A 61 8.54 -5.32 -11.47
C PRO A 61 7.52 -4.20 -11.37
N GLU A 62 6.48 -4.41 -10.62
CA GLU A 62 5.53 -3.36 -10.32
C GLU A 62 6.25 -2.25 -9.55
N ILE A 63 6.74 -1.26 -10.28
CA ILE A 63 7.11 0.00 -9.64
C ILE A 63 5.77 0.62 -9.29
N LEU A 64 5.42 0.58 -8.02
CA LEU A 64 4.27 1.32 -7.50
C LEU A 64 4.27 2.71 -8.15
N PRO A 65 3.13 3.18 -8.66
CA PRO A 65 3.10 4.43 -9.36
C PRO A 65 3.77 5.49 -8.49
N PRO A 66 4.83 6.10 -8.96
CA PRO A 66 5.28 7.29 -8.34
C PRO A 66 4.20 8.32 -8.59
N LEU A 67 3.71 8.93 -7.54
CA LEU A 67 3.31 10.30 -7.65
C LEU A 67 1.85 10.56 -7.97
N ILE A 68 1.15 10.54 -6.93
CA ILE A 68 0.17 11.59 -6.66
C ILE A 68 0.92 12.92 -6.75
N PRO A 69 0.45 13.90 -7.55
CA PRO A 69 1.01 15.25 -7.55
C PRO A 69 1.03 15.78 -6.11
N GLY A 70 2.22 16.01 -5.57
CA GLY A 70 2.45 16.39 -4.18
C GLY A 70 3.43 15.50 -3.43
N GLY A 71 3.88 14.39 -4.04
CA GLY A 71 4.84 13.47 -3.41
C GLY A 71 4.25 12.73 -2.19
N MET A 72 4.90 11.66 -1.76
CA MET A 72 4.61 11.07 -0.46
C MET A 72 5.06 12.03 0.63
N PRO A 73 4.17 12.46 1.53
CA PRO A 73 4.55 13.39 2.61
C PRO A 73 5.42 12.71 3.67
N VAL A 74 5.58 11.39 3.59
CA VAL A 74 6.24 10.54 4.60
C VAL A 74 7.38 9.76 3.97
N LEU A 75 8.55 9.83 4.59
CA LEU A 75 9.72 9.02 4.30
C LEU A 75 10.08 8.18 5.53
N ASP A 76 10.79 7.07 5.30
CA ASP A 76 11.42 6.26 6.35
C ASP A 76 10.44 5.77 7.44
N PHE A 77 9.22 5.40 7.04
CA PHE A 77 8.27 4.84 7.99
C PHE A 77 8.79 3.52 8.55
N SER A 78 8.91 3.45 9.86
CA SER A 78 9.40 2.27 10.58
C SER A 78 8.76 2.13 11.95
N LEU A 79 8.61 0.87 12.39
CA LEU A 79 8.02 0.49 13.66
C LEU A 79 9.00 -0.43 14.40
N PHE A 80 9.42 -0.04 15.59
CA PHE A 80 10.39 -0.81 16.38
C PHE A 80 10.30 -0.52 17.89
N PRO A 81 10.71 -1.49 18.74
CA PRO A 81 10.97 -2.87 18.40
C PRO A 81 9.69 -3.60 17.99
N ASN A 82 9.83 -4.61 17.14
CA ASN A 82 8.77 -5.53 16.80
C ASN A 82 9.38 -6.94 16.71
N PRO A 83 9.09 -7.84 17.66
CA PRO A 83 8.09 -7.76 18.74
C PRO A 83 8.37 -6.71 19.80
N ALA A 84 7.27 -6.19 20.41
CA ALA A 84 7.28 -5.24 21.52
C ALA A 84 6.94 -5.94 22.83
N LEU A 85 7.68 -5.60 23.91
CA LEU A 85 7.42 -6.10 25.26
C LEU A 85 6.64 -5.08 26.10
N THR A 86 7.14 -3.86 26.19
CA THR A 86 6.57 -2.79 27.01
C THR A 86 6.18 -1.56 26.21
N THR A 87 7.02 -1.22 25.23
CA THR A 87 6.84 -0.03 24.38
C THR A 87 7.30 -0.32 22.97
N PHE A 88 6.71 0.36 22.01
CA PHE A 88 7.22 0.48 20.65
C PHE A 88 7.23 1.94 20.22
N LYS A 89 7.92 2.23 19.12
CA LYS A 89 8.03 3.55 18.53
C LYS A 89 7.65 3.47 17.07
N ILE A 90 6.85 4.43 16.62
CA ILE A 90 6.63 4.71 15.21
C ILE A 90 7.56 5.86 14.85
N GLN A 91 8.39 5.67 13.85
CA GLN A 91 9.30 6.69 13.34
C GLN A 91 9.05 6.93 11.87
N PHE A 92 9.01 8.19 11.48
CA PHE A 92 8.91 8.62 10.09
C PHE A 92 9.42 10.05 9.93
N SER A 93 9.65 10.47 8.69
CA SER A 93 10.05 11.84 8.36
C SER A 93 8.97 12.51 7.53
N LEU A 94 8.54 13.70 7.92
CA LEU A 94 7.59 14.53 7.18
C LEU A 94 8.32 15.54 6.31
N LEU A 95 7.88 15.69 5.07
CA LEU A 95 8.40 16.70 4.13
C LEU A 95 7.68 18.04 4.26
N THR A 96 6.42 18.02 4.70
CA THR A 96 5.57 19.20 4.86
C THR A 96 4.78 19.10 6.17
N ASN A 97 4.15 20.19 6.59
CA ASN A 97 3.17 20.16 7.69
C ASN A 97 2.07 19.15 7.35
N ALA A 98 1.72 18.29 8.30
CA ALA A 98 0.71 17.28 8.08
C ALA A 98 -0.10 16.98 9.35
N ASN A 99 -1.38 16.70 9.15
CA ASN A 99 -2.22 16.07 10.17
C ASN A 99 -1.95 14.57 10.16
N VAL A 100 -1.55 14.06 11.31
CA VAL A 100 -1.20 12.65 11.50
C VAL A 100 -2.17 12.01 12.48
N SER A 101 -2.84 10.97 12.02
CA SER A 101 -3.70 10.11 12.85
C SER A 101 -3.04 8.75 13.01
N PHE A 102 -2.82 8.36 14.23
CA PHE A 102 -2.32 7.04 14.62
C PHE A 102 -3.43 6.22 15.25
N LEU A 103 -3.63 4.99 14.77
CA LEU A 103 -4.57 4.01 15.32
C LEU A 103 -3.85 2.69 15.59
N LEU A 104 -4.21 2.08 16.72
CA LEU A 104 -3.82 0.71 17.05
C LEU A 104 -5.08 -0.14 17.13
N MET A 105 -5.14 -1.22 16.37
CA MET A 105 -6.28 -2.11 16.29
C MET A 105 -5.90 -3.54 16.64
N ASN A 106 -6.82 -4.27 17.27
CA ASN A 106 -6.66 -5.71 17.47
C ASN A 106 -7.12 -6.52 16.24
N THR A 107 -6.96 -7.85 16.31
CA THR A 107 -7.37 -8.77 15.23
C THR A 107 -8.88 -8.81 14.99
N ALA A 108 -9.71 -8.38 15.95
CA ALA A 108 -11.16 -8.24 15.79
C ALA A 108 -11.58 -6.91 15.13
N GLY A 109 -10.62 -6.07 14.74
CA GLY A 109 -10.89 -4.77 14.15
C GLY A 109 -11.28 -3.66 15.13
N GLN A 110 -11.15 -3.92 16.43
CA GLN A 110 -11.45 -2.91 17.45
C GLN A 110 -10.27 -1.96 17.61
N VAL A 111 -10.56 -0.66 17.64
CA VAL A 111 -9.56 0.38 17.90
C VAL A 111 -9.26 0.38 19.41
N ILE A 112 -8.01 0.07 19.75
CA ILE A 112 -7.49 0.05 21.13
C ILE A 112 -6.95 1.41 21.52
N TYR A 113 -6.33 2.10 20.57
CA TYR A 113 -5.74 3.41 20.81
C TYR A 113 -5.88 4.27 19.54
N GLN A 114 -6.13 5.55 19.73
CA GLN A 114 -6.17 6.55 18.68
C GLN A 114 -5.60 7.86 19.18
N ASP A 115 -4.77 8.50 18.37
CA ASP A 115 -4.24 9.84 18.60
C ASP A 115 -4.20 10.62 17.26
N VAL A 116 -4.49 11.90 17.31
CA VAL A 116 -4.49 12.77 16.13
C VAL A 116 -3.76 14.06 16.47
N ARG A 117 -2.71 14.39 15.74
CA ARG A 117 -1.90 15.59 15.95
C ARG A 117 -1.39 16.18 14.65
N ASP A 118 -1.16 17.48 14.68
CA ASP A 118 -0.45 18.18 13.62
C ASP A 118 1.04 18.21 13.92
N TYR A 119 1.84 17.87 12.91
CA TYR A 119 3.29 17.86 12.98
C TYR A 119 3.90 18.77 11.90
N ALA A 120 4.98 19.44 12.28
CA ALA A 120 5.83 20.19 11.35
C ALA A 120 6.74 19.24 10.54
N PRO A 121 7.34 19.71 9.44
CA PRO A 121 8.32 18.94 8.69
C PRO A 121 9.49 18.51 9.57
N GLY A 122 10.00 17.32 9.31
CA GLY A 122 11.13 16.73 10.02
C GLY A 122 10.86 15.34 10.53
N LYS A 123 11.79 14.85 11.35
CA LYS A 123 11.71 13.51 11.95
C LYS A 123 10.70 13.49 13.09
N VAL A 124 9.72 12.60 13.00
CA VAL A 124 8.69 12.36 14.02
C VAL A 124 8.91 11.01 14.65
N VAL A 125 8.81 10.94 15.98
CA VAL A 125 8.87 9.68 16.75
C VAL A 125 7.70 9.68 17.73
N ILE A 126 6.84 8.67 17.62
CA ILE A 126 5.67 8.47 18.50
C ILE A 126 5.92 7.24 19.38
N PRO A 127 6.31 7.41 20.64
CA PRO A 127 6.41 6.29 21.58
C PRO A 127 5.03 5.88 22.07
N THR A 128 4.77 4.59 22.14
CA THR A 128 3.49 4.03 22.58
C THR A 128 3.73 2.85 23.51
N SER A 129 3.09 2.85 24.69
CA SER A 129 3.14 1.73 25.64
C SER A 129 2.18 0.62 25.20
N VAL A 130 2.61 -0.62 25.40
CA VAL A 130 1.80 -1.84 25.23
C VAL A 130 1.63 -2.65 26.52
N ASP A 131 2.07 -2.13 27.66
CA ASP A 131 2.05 -2.83 28.97
C ASP A 131 0.68 -3.35 29.39
N LYS A 132 -0.39 -2.72 28.89
CA LYS A 132 -1.78 -3.09 29.20
C LYS A 132 -2.43 -3.94 28.13
N LEU A 133 -1.69 -4.31 27.09
CA LEU A 133 -2.20 -5.11 25.99
C LEU A 133 -1.90 -6.60 26.23
N ALA A 134 -2.82 -7.45 25.83
CA ALA A 134 -2.56 -8.88 25.81
C ALA A 134 -1.52 -9.23 24.74
N ALA A 135 -0.71 -10.24 25.00
CA ALA A 135 0.19 -10.76 23.98
C ALA A 135 -0.61 -11.19 22.73
N GLY A 136 -0.13 -10.79 21.56
CA GLY A 136 -0.87 -11.04 20.32
C GLY A 136 -0.43 -10.18 19.16
N ILE A 137 -1.22 -10.23 18.10
CA ILE A 137 -1.01 -9.46 16.87
C ILE A 137 -1.94 -8.26 16.86
N TYR A 138 -1.38 -7.10 16.56
CA TYR A 138 -2.08 -5.83 16.42
C TYR A 138 -1.75 -5.21 15.06
N THR A 139 -2.62 -4.35 14.59
CA THR A 139 -2.42 -3.57 13.37
C THR A 139 -2.22 -2.11 13.75
N VAL A 140 -1.09 -1.57 13.34
CA VAL A 140 -0.77 -0.14 13.45
C VAL A 140 -1.16 0.53 12.15
N ILE A 141 -1.99 1.56 12.21
CA ILE A 141 -2.40 2.36 11.07
C ILE A 141 -1.97 3.80 11.32
N LEU A 142 -1.13 4.32 10.45
CA LEU A 142 -0.72 5.72 10.42
C LEU A 142 -1.36 6.40 9.20
N LYS A 143 -2.19 7.40 9.42
CA LYS A 143 -2.74 8.24 8.37
C LYS A 143 -2.06 9.59 8.40
N VAL A 144 -1.53 10.01 7.27
CA VAL A 144 -0.90 11.31 7.09
C VAL A 144 -1.60 12.00 5.93
N ASN A 145 -2.42 12.99 6.26
CA ASN A 145 -3.35 13.60 5.30
C ASN A 145 -4.23 12.52 4.62
N GLN A 146 -4.06 12.33 3.31
CA GLN A 146 -4.80 11.32 2.53
C GLN A 146 -4.10 9.96 2.43
N PHE A 147 -2.86 9.84 2.94
CA PHE A 147 -2.06 8.63 2.83
C PHE A 147 -2.25 7.75 4.06
N THR A 148 -2.27 6.44 3.86
CA THR A 148 -2.40 5.45 4.93
C THR A 148 -1.26 4.45 4.85
N PHE A 149 -0.59 4.27 5.98
CA PHE A 149 0.48 3.29 6.18
C PHE A 149 -0.01 2.27 7.19
N THR A 150 0.23 1.00 6.94
CA THR A 150 -0.23 -0.09 7.80
C THR A 150 0.90 -1.05 8.07
N GLU A 151 1.13 -1.36 9.35
CA GLU A 151 2.16 -2.28 9.80
C GLU A 151 1.60 -3.24 10.86
N LYS A 152 2.15 -4.45 10.89
CA LYS A 152 1.83 -5.45 11.89
C LYS A 152 2.73 -5.28 13.11
N LEU A 153 2.14 -5.19 14.30
CA LEU A 153 2.83 -5.19 15.59
C LEU A 153 2.58 -6.52 16.31
N ILE A 154 3.64 -7.12 16.81
CA ILE A 154 3.58 -8.30 17.68
C ILE A 154 3.88 -7.83 19.09
N VAL A 155 2.97 -8.10 20.03
CA VAL A 155 3.13 -7.83 21.48
C VAL A 155 3.38 -9.15 22.18
N GLN A 156 4.39 -9.19 23.06
CA GLN A 156 4.78 -10.35 23.85
C GLN A 156 4.60 -10.12 25.34
#